data_6f38540316cd7e3e16c3507b437e8f28
#
_entry.id   6f38540316cd7e3e16c3507b437e8f28
#
_cell.length_a   1.000
_cell.length_b   1.000
_cell.length_c   1.000
_cell.angle_alpha   90.00
_cell.angle_beta   90.00
_cell.angle_gamma   90.00
#
_symmetry.space_group_name_H-M   'P 1'
#
loop_
_entity.id
_entity.type
_entity.pdbx_description
1 polymer ?
#
loop_
_entity_poly.entity_id
_entity_poly.type
_entity_poly.pdbx_seq_one_letter_code
_entity_poly.pdbx_strand_id
1 'polypeptide(L)'
;MERREFIKNGAFAMAGAAAFSSDLFASKKEKHIVGVQLYSIREDMKKDPLNGLKKLAEMGYTHVEHANYIDSKFYGYSAKEFRKILDDFGLKMPSGHTVMGKPHWDEGKGEFTDLWKRTVEDAAICGQKYVISPWLDVALRKNFDDLKRYMEVFNKSGELCQKSGMKFGYHNHDFEFSLKLSSVKVYDIMLQNTDPNLVAQQLDIGNMYGGGGRAAELLKQYPGRFELMHVKDEIKSITEHIGWESAVLGTGVIGVKEIIDMGKKLGGTTQFIIEQESYQGKAPLECMKEDLAIMKKWKY
;
A
#
# COMPACT_ATOMS: atom_id res chain seq x y z
N MET A 1 42.57 25.74 43.97
CA MET A 1 42.05 25.95 42.62
C MET A 1 40.97 27.06 42.72
N GLU A 2 41.27 28.20 42.16
CA GLU A 2 40.41 29.37 42.30
C GLU A 2 39.21 29.30 41.34
N ARG A 3 38.06 29.79 41.81
CA ARG A 3 36.77 29.83 41.07
C ARG A 3 36.85 30.44 39.64
N ARG A 4 37.92 31.20 39.35
CA ARG A 4 38.17 31.81 38.04
C ARG A 4 38.68 30.89 36.95
N GLU A 5 39.33 29.78 37.27
CA GLU A 5 39.79 28.82 36.27
C GLU A 5 38.71 27.85 35.80
N PHE A 6 37.70 27.59 36.66
CA PHE A 6 36.56 26.74 36.30
C PHE A 6 35.64 27.40 35.23
N ILE A 7 35.54 28.72 35.25
CA ILE A 7 34.70 29.49 34.29
C ILE A 7 35.39 29.59 32.92
N LYS A 8 36.74 29.66 32.86
CA LYS A 8 37.47 29.71 31.58
C LYS A 8 37.47 28.38 30.84
N ASN A 9 37.47 27.27 31.52
CA ASN A 9 37.44 25.94 30.89
C ASN A 9 36.02 25.48 30.51
N GLY A 10 34.98 26.04 31.13
CA GLY A 10 33.57 25.81 30.77
C GLY A 10 33.11 26.54 29.49
N ALA A 11 33.73 27.67 29.15
CA ALA A 11 33.38 28.46 27.99
C ALA A 11 33.90 27.91 26.65
N PHE A 12 35.02 27.13 26.69
CA PHE A 12 35.56 26.50 25.48
C PHE A 12 34.86 25.20 25.11
N ALA A 13 34.19 24.54 26.05
CA ALA A 13 33.40 23.31 25.79
C ALA A 13 32.03 23.57 25.16
N MET A 14 31.49 24.80 25.28
CA MET A 14 30.19 25.14 24.69
C MET A 14 30.26 25.71 23.28
N ALA A 15 31.43 26.22 22.84
CA ALA A 15 31.62 26.70 21.46
C ALA A 15 31.86 25.57 20.45
N GLY A 16 32.28 24.38 20.90
CA GLY A 16 32.48 23.19 20.06
C GLY A 16 31.21 22.36 19.80
N ALA A 17 30.20 22.51 20.66
CA ALA A 17 28.94 21.74 20.52
C ALA A 17 27.89 22.42 19.63
N ALA A 18 28.07 23.71 19.32
CA ALA A 18 27.13 24.45 18.47
C ALA A 18 27.39 24.32 16.96
N ALA A 19 28.58 23.81 16.57
CA ALA A 19 28.94 23.62 15.16
C ALA A 19 28.62 22.21 14.62
N PHE A 20 28.24 21.26 15.48
CA PHE A 20 27.92 19.87 15.07
C PHE A 20 26.43 19.57 15.04
N SER A 21 25.54 20.50 15.33
CA SER A 21 24.10 20.25 15.45
C SER A 21 23.26 20.75 14.27
N SER A 22 23.84 21.40 13.26
CA SER A 22 23.07 21.87 12.10
C SER A 22 22.91 20.87 10.96
N ASP A 23 23.75 19.82 10.90
CA ASP A 23 23.67 18.80 9.85
C ASP A 23 22.93 17.52 10.24
N LEU A 24 22.59 17.36 11.53
CA LEU A 24 21.86 16.16 12.02
C LEU A 24 20.35 16.27 11.85
N PHE A 25 19.82 17.43 11.45
CA PHE A 25 18.41 17.67 11.13
C PHE A 25 18.17 18.06 9.67
N ALA A 26 19.10 17.79 8.77
CA ALA A 26 18.77 17.69 7.37
C ALA A 26 17.91 16.40 7.23
N SER A 27 16.60 16.54 7.45
CA SER A 27 15.61 15.54 7.13
C SER A 27 15.90 15.11 5.69
N LYS A 28 16.45 13.90 5.49
CA LYS A 28 16.37 13.24 4.18
C LYS A 28 14.89 13.35 3.82
N LYS A 29 14.56 14.22 2.83
CA LYS A 29 13.23 14.23 2.23
C LYS A 29 12.93 12.79 1.90
N GLU A 30 12.05 12.15 2.65
CA GLU A 30 11.60 10.80 2.33
C GLU A 30 11.08 10.85 0.91
N LYS A 31 11.72 10.08 0.05
CA LYS A 31 11.43 10.07 -1.37
C LYS A 31 10.14 9.27 -1.53
N HIS A 32 9.02 9.98 -1.69
CA HIS A 32 7.75 9.32 -1.93
C HIS A 32 7.80 8.52 -3.22
N ILE A 33 7.17 7.35 -3.21
CA ILE A 33 6.99 6.51 -4.38
C ILE A 33 5.62 6.82 -4.97
N VAL A 34 5.58 7.11 -6.27
CA VAL A 34 4.36 7.09 -7.07
C VAL A 34 4.44 5.89 -7.99
N GLY A 35 3.47 5.00 -7.88
CA GLY A 35 3.36 3.79 -8.67
C GLY A 35 1.97 3.63 -9.29
N VAL A 36 1.77 2.52 -9.99
CA VAL A 36 0.48 2.14 -10.57
C VAL A 36 0.16 0.69 -10.24
N GLN A 37 -1.09 0.44 -9.84
CA GLN A 37 -1.63 -0.90 -9.69
C GLN A 37 -1.93 -1.48 -11.08
N LEU A 38 -1.33 -2.62 -11.42
CA LEU A 38 -1.48 -3.25 -12.74
C LEU A 38 -2.90 -3.75 -13.04
N TYR A 39 -3.76 -3.82 -12.03
CA TYR A 39 -5.20 -4.07 -12.23
C TYR A 39 -5.88 -2.96 -13.03
N SER A 40 -5.35 -1.76 -12.97
CA SER A 40 -5.83 -0.61 -13.76
C SER A 40 -5.68 -0.80 -15.27
N ILE A 41 -4.83 -1.71 -15.70
CA ILE A 41 -4.65 -2.10 -17.11
C ILE A 41 -4.78 -3.62 -17.28
N ARG A 42 -5.65 -4.24 -16.49
CA ARG A 42 -5.79 -5.70 -16.39
C ARG A 42 -5.99 -6.42 -17.72
N GLU A 43 -6.72 -5.82 -18.66
CA GLU A 43 -6.95 -6.41 -19.97
C GLU A 43 -5.70 -6.33 -20.87
N ASP A 44 -4.94 -5.21 -20.80
CA ASP A 44 -3.65 -5.10 -21.46
C ASP A 44 -2.65 -6.12 -20.90
N MET A 45 -2.60 -6.25 -19.55
CA MET A 45 -1.73 -7.21 -18.86
C MET A 45 -2.11 -8.66 -19.16
N LYS A 46 -3.39 -8.99 -19.29
CA LYS A 46 -3.87 -10.32 -19.69
C LYS A 46 -3.49 -10.66 -21.12
N LYS A 47 -3.56 -9.68 -22.02
CA LYS A 47 -3.28 -9.85 -23.44
C LYS A 47 -1.78 -9.93 -23.74
N ASP A 48 -1.00 -9.02 -23.20
CA ASP A 48 0.45 -8.92 -23.41
C ASP A 48 1.10 -8.16 -22.26
N PRO A 49 1.51 -8.85 -21.18
CA PRO A 49 2.10 -8.18 -20.02
C PRO A 49 3.39 -7.43 -20.32
N LEU A 50 4.21 -7.89 -21.28
CA LEU A 50 5.44 -7.19 -21.66
C LEU A 50 5.14 -5.84 -22.30
N ASN A 51 4.18 -5.80 -23.22
CA ASN A 51 3.76 -4.56 -23.85
C ASN A 51 3.08 -3.60 -22.85
N GLY A 52 2.25 -4.12 -21.93
CA GLY A 52 1.65 -3.33 -20.87
C GLY A 52 2.70 -2.64 -20.00
N LEU A 53 3.67 -3.39 -19.48
CA LEU A 53 4.77 -2.86 -18.66
C LEU A 53 5.65 -1.87 -19.43
N LYS A 54 5.98 -2.17 -20.70
CA LYS A 54 6.74 -1.27 -21.57
C LYS A 54 6.05 0.07 -21.72
N LYS A 55 4.75 0.08 -22.01
CA LYS A 55 3.97 1.32 -22.17
C LYS A 55 3.93 2.15 -20.88
N LEU A 56 3.78 1.52 -19.71
CA LEU A 56 3.85 2.23 -18.43
C LEU A 56 5.23 2.86 -18.21
N ALA A 57 6.32 2.14 -18.50
CA ALA A 57 7.67 2.67 -18.41
C ALA A 57 7.89 3.87 -19.36
N GLU A 58 7.41 3.77 -20.61
CA GLU A 58 7.47 4.86 -21.61
C GLU A 58 6.67 6.10 -21.19
N MET A 59 5.58 5.95 -20.41
CA MET A 59 4.84 7.07 -19.81
C MET A 59 5.60 7.75 -18.66
N GLY A 60 6.62 7.06 -18.12
CA GLY A 60 7.46 7.56 -17.03
C GLY A 60 7.06 7.02 -15.65
N TYR A 61 6.29 5.93 -15.56
CA TYR A 61 6.18 5.17 -14.34
C TYR A 61 7.49 4.47 -14.02
N THR A 62 7.87 4.45 -12.77
CA THR A 62 9.07 3.76 -12.26
C THR A 62 8.74 2.67 -11.28
N HIS A 63 7.48 2.64 -10.80
CA HIS A 63 7.00 1.67 -9.84
C HIS A 63 5.65 1.12 -10.27
N VAL A 64 5.50 -0.19 -10.07
CA VAL A 64 4.26 -0.92 -10.33
C VAL A 64 3.89 -1.78 -9.13
N GLU A 65 2.62 -2.13 -9.03
CA GLU A 65 2.10 -3.10 -8.08
C GLU A 65 1.35 -4.18 -8.83
N HIS A 66 1.69 -5.47 -8.64
CA HIS A 66 1.00 -6.54 -9.36
C HIS A 66 -0.37 -6.86 -8.76
N ALA A 67 -1.26 -7.39 -9.61
CA ALA A 67 -2.57 -7.92 -9.21
C ALA A 67 -2.77 -9.38 -9.68
N ASN A 68 -1.72 -10.03 -10.17
CA ASN A 68 -1.80 -11.40 -10.66
C ASN A 68 -0.58 -12.19 -10.21
N TYR A 69 -0.82 -13.12 -9.30
CA TYR A 69 0.13 -14.16 -8.90
C TYR A 69 -0.66 -15.46 -8.77
N ILE A 70 -0.52 -16.33 -9.77
CA ILE A 70 -1.27 -17.58 -9.92
C ILE A 70 -0.28 -18.69 -10.21
N ASP A 71 -0.43 -19.86 -9.57
CA ASP A 71 0.43 -21.02 -9.74
C ASP A 71 1.93 -20.71 -9.60
N SER A 72 2.28 -19.90 -8.60
CA SER A 72 3.65 -19.44 -8.33
C SER A 72 4.27 -18.65 -9.49
N LYS A 73 3.45 -17.91 -10.24
CA LYS A 73 3.87 -17.09 -11.38
C LYS A 73 3.22 -15.71 -11.36
N PHE A 74 3.98 -14.69 -11.71
CA PHE A 74 3.50 -13.32 -11.95
C PHE A 74 3.19 -13.18 -13.45
N TYR A 75 1.91 -13.04 -13.80
CA TYR A 75 1.50 -12.91 -15.22
C TYR A 75 2.07 -14.01 -16.13
N GLY A 76 2.21 -15.23 -15.61
CA GLY A 76 2.74 -16.40 -16.33
C GLY A 76 4.27 -16.59 -16.25
N TYR A 77 5.01 -15.64 -15.68
CA TYR A 77 6.47 -15.70 -15.50
C TYR A 77 6.84 -16.13 -14.07
N SER A 78 7.91 -16.90 -13.93
CA SER A 78 8.49 -17.16 -12.61
C SER A 78 8.97 -15.87 -11.94
N ALA A 79 9.14 -15.87 -10.63
CA ALA A 79 9.59 -14.68 -9.89
C ALA A 79 10.92 -14.12 -10.43
N LYS A 80 11.87 -14.98 -10.80
CA LYS A 80 13.17 -14.57 -11.36
C LYS A 80 13.02 -13.95 -12.76
N GLU A 81 12.18 -14.54 -13.60
CA GLU A 81 11.92 -14.01 -14.96
C GLU A 81 11.20 -12.67 -14.86
N PHE A 82 10.16 -12.58 -13.99
CA PHE A 82 9.40 -11.34 -13.83
C PHE A 82 10.26 -10.23 -13.25
N ARG A 83 11.13 -10.53 -12.29
CA ARG A 83 12.10 -9.57 -11.77
C ARG A 83 13.00 -9.03 -12.87
N LYS A 84 13.53 -9.93 -13.75
CA LYS A 84 14.37 -9.50 -14.87
C LYS A 84 13.59 -8.62 -15.84
N ILE A 85 12.35 -8.96 -16.16
CA ILE A 85 11.47 -8.14 -17.02
C ILE A 85 11.30 -6.73 -16.44
N LEU A 86 11.03 -6.62 -15.14
CA LEU A 86 10.92 -5.31 -14.48
C LEU A 86 12.23 -4.52 -14.57
N ASP A 87 13.36 -5.16 -14.30
CA ASP A 87 14.67 -4.52 -14.38
C ASP A 87 15.02 -4.06 -15.81
N ASP A 88 14.68 -4.86 -16.83
CA ASP A 88 14.88 -4.51 -18.26
C ASP A 88 14.08 -3.25 -18.68
N PHE A 89 12.92 -3.01 -18.08
CA PHE A 89 12.10 -1.80 -18.29
C PHE A 89 12.38 -0.67 -17.29
N GLY A 90 13.32 -0.86 -16.35
CA GLY A 90 13.61 0.13 -15.31
C GLY A 90 12.50 0.29 -14.28
N LEU A 91 11.62 -0.71 -14.15
CA LEU A 91 10.51 -0.73 -13.21
C LEU A 91 10.90 -1.41 -11.88
N LYS A 92 10.27 -0.99 -10.79
CA LYS A 92 10.38 -1.61 -9.46
C LYS A 92 9.00 -1.99 -8.99
N MET A 93 8.91 -3.07 -8.20
CA MET A 93 7.66 -3.57 -7.65
C MET A 93 7.78 -3.70 -6.13
N PRO A 94 7.63 -2.57 -5.38
CA PRO A 94 7.79 -2.58 -3.93
C PRO A 94 6.63 -3.25 -3.19
N SER A 95 5.47 -3.40 -3.81
CA SER A 95 4.28 -4.05 -3.28
C SER A 95 3.58 -4.89 -4.33
N GLY A 96 2.70 -5.78 -3.90
CA GLY A 96 1.90 -6.61 -4.79
C GLY A 96 0.73 -7.27 -4.09
N HIS A 97 -0.35 -7.49 -4.83
CA HIS A 97 -1.59 -8.06 -4.35
C HIS A 97 -1.60 -9.59 -4.53
N THR A 98 -1.63 -10.30 -3.42
CA THR A 98 -1.87 -11.75 -3.37
C THR A 98 -2.81 -12.07 -2.21
N VAL A 99 -4.00 -12.56 -2.53
CA VAL A 99 -5.02 -12.90 -1.52
C VAL A 99 -4.49 -13.97 -0.57
N MET A 100 -4.42 -13.66 0.72
CA MET A 100 -4.19 -14.66 1.76
C MET A 100 -5.55 -15.17 2.27
N GLY A 101 -5.81 -16.45 2.11
CA GLY A 101 -7.07 -17.09 2.50
C GLY A 101 -6.84 -18.48 3.11
N LYS A 102 -7.92 -19.21 3.33
CA LYS A 102 -7.89 -20.53 3.96
C LYS A 102 -6.84 -21.53 3.42
N PRO A 103 -6.57 -21.62 2.11
CA PRO A 103 -5.55 -22.55 1.61
C PRO A 103 -4.13 -22.25 2.07
N HIS A 104 -3.89 -21.07 2.59
CA HIS A 104 -2.57 -20.59 2.98
C HIS A 104 -2.22 -20.87 4.46
N TRP A 105 -3.21 -21.23 5.27
CA TRP A 105 -3.07 -21.46 6.70
C TRP A 105 -3.61 -22.84 7.08
N ASP A 106 -2.78 -23.68 7.72
CA ASP A 106 -3.19 -24.96 8.30
C ASP A 106 -3.62 -24.73 9.76
N GLU A 107 -4.93 -24.63 9.99
CA GLU A 107 -5.51 -24.39 11.31
C GLU A 107 -5.12 -25.50 12.30
N GLY A 108 -5.07 -26.77 11.84
CA GLY A 108 -4.76 -27.91 12.70
C GLY A 108 -3.31 -27.92 13.20
N LYS A 109 -2.39 -27.40 12.40
CA LYS A 109 -0.97 -27.30 12.75
C LYS A 109 -0.60 -25.92 13.30
N GLY A 110 -1.43 -24.90 13.08
CA GLY A 110 -1.14 -23.54 13.46
C GLY A 110 0.03 -22.92 12.67
N GLU A 111 0.23 -23.31 11.40
CA GLU A 111 1.33 -22.86 10.54
C GLU A 111 0.89 -22.55 9.11
N PHE A 112 1.71 -21.76 8.39
CA PHE A 112 1.48 -21.53 6.97
C PHE A 112 1.80 -22.74 6.13
N THR A 113 0.96 -23.00 5.12
CA THR A 113 1.21 -24.00 4.10
C THR A 113 2.40 -23.61 3.21
N ASP A 114 2.95 -24.56 2.48
CA ASP A 114 4.05 -24.30 1.55
C ASP A 114 3.64 -23.33 0.43
N LEU A 115 2.35 -23.26 0.11
CA LEU A 115 1.81 -22.29 -0.84
C LEU A 115 2.08 -20.85 -0.39
N TRP A 116 1.80 -20.50 0.88
CA TRP A 116 2.05 -19.15 1.38
C TRP A 116 3.54 -18.86 1.59
N LYS A 117 4.29 -19.84 2.09
CA LYS A 117 5.75 -19.73 2.22
C LYS A 117 6.38 -19.40 0.87
N ARG A 118 5.96 -20.11 -0.19
CA ARG A 118 6.42 -19.89 -1.57
C ARG A 118 6.03 -18.50 -2.08
N THR A 119 4.81 -18.06 -1.81
CA THR A 119 4.35 -16.71 -2.16
C THR A 119 5.28 -15.63 -1.59
N VAL A 120 5.64 -15.74 -0.31
CA VAL A 120 6.55 -14.80 0.36
C VAL A 120 7.96 -14.85 -0.22
N GLU A 121 8.48 -16.04 -0.54
CA GLU A 121 9.79 -16.20 -1.21
C GLU A 121 9.80 -15.55 -2.60
N ASP A 122 8.78 -15.79 -3.40
CA ASP A 122 8.68 -15.24 -4.76
C ASP A 122 8.50 -13.71 -4.74
N ALA A 123 7.76 -13.18 -3.76
CA ALA A 123 7.65 -11.74 -3.52
C ALA A 123 9.01 -11.11 -3.20
N ALA A 124 9.82 -11.76 -2.35
CA ALA A 124 11.17 -11.31 -2.01
C ALA A 124 12.09 -11.32 -3.24
N ILE A 125 12.03 -12.35 -4.08
CA ILE A 125 12.80 -12.44 -5.34
C ILE A 125 12.44 -11.26 -6.26
N CYS A 126 11.15 -10.90 -6.36
CA CYS A 126 10.71 -9.74 -7.13
C CYS A 126 11.07 -8.39 -6.51
N GLY A 127 11.62 -8.37 -5.30
CA GLY A 127 12.06 -7.16 -4.62
C GLY A 127 10.96 -6.40 -3.89
N GLN A 128 9.85 -7.08 -3.57
CA GLN A 128 8.79 -6.48 -2.77
C GLN A 128 9.27 -6.11 -1.37
N LYS A 129 8.63 -5.11 -0.81
CA LYS A 129 8.73 -4.71 0.60
C LYS A 129 7.43 -4.98 1.35
N TYR A 130 6.35 -5.16 0.60
CA TYR A 130 5.01 -5.43 1.12
C TYR A 130 4.34 -6.52 0.31
N VAL A 131 3.86 -7.57 1.00
CA VAL A 131 2.98 -8.60 0.45
C VAL A 131 1.57 -8.26 0.91
N ILE A 132 0.75 -7.73 0.00
CA ILE A 132 -0.56 -7.18 0.34
C ILE A 132 -1.66 -8.18 0.01
N SER A 133 -2.50 -8.52 1.00
CA SER A 133 -3.75 -9.23 0.75
C SER A 133 -4.85 -8.22 0.42
N PRO A 134 -5.40 -8.23 -0.82
CA PRO A 134 -6.42 -7.26 -1.22
C PRO A 134 -7.84 -7.72 -0.88
N TRP A 135 -8.02 -8.87 -0.24
CA TRP A 135 -9.33 -9.42 0.01
C TRP A 135 -9.40 -10.24 1.29
N LEU A 136 -10.55 -10.21 1.93
CA LEU A 136 -10.89 -11.03 3.07
C LEU A 136 -12.16 -11.84 2.78
N ASP A 137 -12.02 -13.16 2.74
CA ASP A 137 -13.13 -14.10 2.50
C ASP A 137 -14.28 -13.87 3.50
N VAL A 138 -15.50 -13.89 3.00
CA VAL A 138 -16.73 -13.78 3.80
C VAL A 138 -16.75 -14.81 4.95
N ALA A 139 -16.21 -16.01 4.71
CA ALA A 139 -16.14 -17.05 5.73
C ALA A 139 -15.23 -16.71 6.93
N LEU A 140 -14.29 -15.76 6.77
CA LEU A 140 -13.35 -15.34 7.81
C LEU A 140 -13.82 -14.09 8.57
N ARG A 141 -14.93 -13.48 8.14
CA ARG A 141 -15.52 -12.26 8.73
C ARG A 141 -17.00 -12.43 9.08
N LYS A 142 -17.41 -13.63 9.51
CA LYS A 142 -18.83 -13.93 9.87
C LYS A 142 -19.26 -13.27 11.17
N ASN A 143 -18.37 -13.23 12.14
CA ASN A 143 -18.58 -12.61 13.44
C ASN A 143 -17.28 -12.00 13.97
N PHE A 144 -17.38 -11.28 15.08
CA PHE A 144 -16.26 -10.55 15.70
C PHE A 144 -15.09 -11.48 16.08
N ASP A 145 -15.38 -12.60 16.71
CA ASP A 145 -14.35 -13.51 17.24
C ASP A 145 -13.61 -14.25 16.12
N ASP A 146 -14.30 -14.64 15.05
CA ASP A 146 -13.67 -15.24 13.87
C ASP A 146 -12.72 -14.25 13.18
N LEU A 147 -13.18 -13.01 12.98
CA LEU A 147 -12.34 -11.97 12.40
C LEU A 147 -11.12 -11.67 13.27
N LYS A 148 -11.32 -11.51 14.58
CA LYS A 148 -10.22 -11.27 15.52
C LYS A 148 -9.18 -12.39 15.50
N ARG A 149 -9.60 -13.66 15.50
CA ARG A 149 -8.67 -14.80 15.36
C ARG A 149 -7.90 -14.76 14.06
N TYR A 150 -8.56 -14.35 12.97
CA TYR A 150 -7.89 -14.29 11.67
C TYR A 150 -6.87 -13.13 11.61
N MET A 151 -7.06 -12.06 12.37
CA MET A 151 -6.04 -11.01 12.51
C MET A 151 -4.75 -11.51 13.19
N GLU A 152 -4.83 -12.53 14.03
CA GLU A 152 -3.64 -13.21 14.56
C GLU A 152 -2.87 -13.95 13.44
N VAL A 153 -3.58 -14.53 12.46
CA VAL A 153 -2.95 -15.13 11.28
C VAL A 153 -2.27 -14.04 10.43
N PHE A 154 -2.86 -12.84 10.34
CA PHE A 154 -2.21 -11.70 9.67
C PHE A 154 -0.91 -11.29 10.38
N ASN A 155 -0.92 -11.19 11.72
CA ASN A 155 0.30 -10.91 12.48
C ASN A 155 1.39 -11.98 12.23
N LYS A 156 1.04 -13.26 12.26
CA LYS A 156 1.96 -14.36 11.93
C LYS A 156 2.49 -14.27 10.49
N SER A 157 1.65 -13.82 9.53
CA SER A 157 2.11 -13.57 8.16
C SER A 157 3.13 -12.43 8.12
N GLY A 158 2.92 -11.38 8.92
CA GLY A 158 3.90 -10.31 9.11
C GLY A 158 5.24 -10.83 9.65
N GLU A 159 5.23 -11.70 10.68
CA GLU A 159 6.43 -12.35 11.19
C GLU A 159 7.16 -13.19 10.13
N LEU A 160 6.40 -13.89 9.28
CA LEU A 160 6.98 -14.64 8.17
C LEU A 160 7.63 -13.70 7.13
N CYS A 161 6.95 -12.63 6.74
CA CYS A 161 7.45 -11.64 5.80
C CYS A 161 8.72 -10.92 6.33
N GLN A 162 8.78 -10.62 7.64
CA GLN A 162 9.95 -9.99 8.26
C GLN A 162 11.23 -10.81 8.10
N LYS A 163 11.16 -12.15 8.06
CA LYS A 163 12.34 -13.01 7.84
C LYS A 163 12.98 -12.74 6.47
N SER A 164 12.23 -12.19 5.52
CA SER A 164 12.71 -11.78 4.20
C SER A 164 12.83 -10.25 4.05
N GLY A 165 12.78 -9.49 5.15
CA GLY A 165 12.90 -8.03 5.15
C GLY A 165 11.70 -7.31 4.54
N MET A 166 10.52 -7.94 4.60
CA MET A 166 9.24 -7.42 4.11
C MET A 166 8.23 -7.29 5.24
N LYS A 167 7.12 -6.58 4.99
CA LYS A 167 5.90 -6.60 5.81
C LYS A 167 4.79 -7.34 5.06
N PHE A 168 3.91 -7.99 5.82
CA PHE A 168 2.58 -8.32 5.33
C PHE A 168 1.71 -7.06 5.35
N GLY A 169 0.68 -6.98 4.52
CA GLY A 169 -0.26 -5.86 4.55
C GLY A 169 -1.66 -6.24 4.09
N TYR A 170 -2.58 -5.32 4.31
CA TYR A 170 -3.96 -5.44 3.89
C TYR A 170 -4.40 -4.22 3.11
N HIS A 171 -5.13 -4.44 2.01
CA HIS A 171 -5.80 -3.43 1.20
C HIS A 171 -7.31 -3.55 1.40
N ASN A 172 -7.97 -2.44 1.69
CA ASN A 172 -9.40 -2.40 1.94
C ASN A 172 -10.23 -2.28 0.66
N HIS A 173 -11.45 -2.80 0.75
CA HIS A 173 -12.56 -2.51 -0.16
C HIS A 173 -13.61 -1.65 0.56
N ASP A 174 -14.86 -1.73 0.12
CA ASP A 174 -16.02 -1.00 0.64
C ASP A 174 -16.61 -1.65 1.90
N PHE A 175 -16.62 -2.99 1.94
CA PHE A 175 -17.30 -3.74 2.99
C PHE A 175 -16.68 -3.53 4.39
N GLU A 176 -15.42 -3.22 4.51
CA GLU A 176 -14.76 -2.96 5.79
C GLU A 176 -15.32 -1.72 6.48
N PHE A 177 -15.89 -0.80 5.71
CA PHE A 177 -16.48 0.45 6.21
C PHE A 177 -18.00 0.39 6.33
N SER A 178 -18.66 -0.42 5.49
CA SER A 178 -20.12 -0.59 5.49
C SER A 178 -20.59 -1.69 6.46
N LEU A 179 -19.79 -2.75 6.66
CA LEU A 179 -20.13 -3.88 7.53
C LEU A 179 -19.70 -3.61 8.98
N LYS A 180 -20.58 -3.97 9.92
CA LYS A 180 -20.29 -3.98 11.36
C LYS A 180 -20.48 -5.39 11.92
N LEU A 181 -19.58 -5.78 12.82
CA LEU A 181 -19.67 -6.98 13.64
C LEU A 181 -19.73 -6.54 15.11
N SER A 182 -20.73 -6.98 15.83
CA SER A 182 -20.96 -6.53 17.24
C SER A 182 -20.91 -5.00 17.39
N SER A 183 -21.52 -4.26 16.44
CA SER A 183 -21.56 -2.79 16.38
C SER A 183 -20.24 -2.08 16.02
N VAL A 184 -19.12 -2.79 15.83
CA VAL A 184 -17.82 -2.25 15.45
C VAL A 184 -17.61 -2.45 13.94
N LYS A 185 -17.10 -1.45 13.22
CA LYS A 185 -16.75 -1.60 11.80
C LYS A 185 -15.69 -2.67 11.62
N VAL A 186 -15.79 -3.45 10.56
CA VAL A 186 -14.80 -4.48 10.22
C VAL A 186 -13.39 -3.90 10.18
N TYR A 187 -13.21 -2.73 9.56
CA TYR A 187 -11.88 -2.11 9.45
C TYR A 187 -11.31 -1.70 10.82
N ASP A 188 -12.13 -1.19 11.74
CA ASP A 188 -11.69 -0.87 13.09
C ASP A 188 -11.25 -2.12 13.86
N ILE A 189 -11.95 -3.25 13.69
CA ILE A 189 -11.56 -4.54 14.28
C ILE A 189 -10.19 -4.96 13.74
N MET A 190 -9.96 -4.83 12.44
CA MET A 190 -8.69 -5.18 11.80
C MET A 190 -7.54 -4.31 12.31
N LEU A 191 -7.73 -2.98 12.36
CA LEU A 191 -6.71 -2.04 12.84
C LEU A 191 -6.34 -2.27 14.30
N GLN A 192 -7.32 -2.60 15.14
CA GLN A 192 -7.13 -2.80 16.59
C GLN A 192 -6.52 -4.16 16.95
N ASN A 193 -6.61 -5.16 16.05
CA ASN A 193 -6.13 -6.52 16.30
C ASN A 193 -4.93 -6.92 15.42
N THR A 194 -4.32 -5.98 14.71
CA THR A 194 -3.08 -6.19 13.96
C THR A 194 -1.94 -5.31 14.49
N ASP A 195 -0.75 -5.91 14.65
CA ASP A 195 0.46 -5.17 15.05
C ASP A 195 0.95 -4.27 13.90
N PRO A 196 1.06 -2.94 14.09
CA PRO A 196 1.54 -2.03 13.06
C PRO A 196 2.98 -2.29 12.60
N ASN A 197 3.80 -2.99 13.40
CA ASN A 197 5.15 -3.36 13.00
C ASN A 197 5.19 -4.56 12.06
N LEU A 198 4.13 -5.38 12.07
CA LEU A 198 4.00 -6.61 11.29
C LEU A 198 3.09 -6.45 10.08
N VAL A 199 1.98 -5.72 10.26
CA VAL A 199 0.90 -5.60 9.28
C VAL A 199 0.72 -4.15 8.85
N ALA A 200 1.19 -3.82 7.66
CA ALA A 200 0.94 -2.54 7.01
C ALA A 200 -0.53 -2.41 6.57
N GLN A 201 -1.01 -1.19 6.46
CA GLN A 201 -2.30 -0.90 5.83
C GLN A 201 -2.08 -0.13 4.53
N GLN A 202 -2.66 -0.64 3.45
CA GLN A 202 -2.78 0.05 2.18
C GLN A 202 -4.20 0.61 2.09
N LEU A 203 -4.33 1.91 2.32
CA LEU A 203 -5.63 2.59 2.32
C LEU A 203 -6.07 2.89 0.88
N ASP A 204 -7.07 2.17 0.38
CA ASP A 204 -7.79 2.59 -0.83
C ASP A 204 -8.84 3.63 -0.45
N ILE A 205 -8.63 4.87 -0.92
CA ILE A 205 -9.48 6.00 -0.58
C ILE A 205 -10.79 6.04 -1.38
N GLY A 206 -10.82 5.42 -2.56
CA GLY A 206 -12.01 5.29 -3.40
C GLY A 206 -12.96 4.22 -2.86
N ASN A 207 -12.47 2.99 -2.70
CA ASN A 207 -13.24 1.89 -2.12
C ASN A 207 -13.79 2.26 -0.74
N MET A 208 -12.95 2.90 0.10
CA MET A 208 -13.38 3.41 1.41
C MET A 208 -14.55 4.39 1.27
N TYR A 209 -14.46 5.33 0.34
CA TYR A 209 -15.52 6.33 0.11
C TYR A 209 -16.82 5.67 -0.31
N GLY A 210 -16.76 4.70 -1.24
CA GLY A 210 -17.89 3.89 -1.67
C GLY A 210 -18.56 3.13 -0.52
N GLY A 211 -17.77 2.60 0.43
CA GLY A 211 -18.25 1.96 1.66
C GLY A 211 -18.79 2.92 2.74
N GLY A 212 -18.86 4.22 2.46
CA GLY A 212 -19.34 5.24 3.40
C GLY A 212 -18.30 5.72 4.41
N GLY A 213 -17.01 5.30 4.27
CA GLY A 213 -15.92 5.81 5.08
C GLY A 213 -15.43 7.19 4.60
N ARG A 214 -14.59 7.83 5.41
CA ARG A 214 -13.97 9.12 5.08
C ARG A 214 -12.50 9.09 5.49
N ALA A 215 -11.61 9.16 4.50
CA ALA A 215 -10.17 9.02 4.69
C ALA A 215 -9.61 10.09 5.64
N ALA A 216 -10.08 11.33 5.54
CA ALA A 216 -9.65 12.41 6.43
C ALA A 216 -9.95 12.15 7.92
N GLU A 217 -11.04 11.46 8.22
CA GLU A 217 -11.40 11.07 9.59
C GLU A 217 -10.52 9.91 10.07
N LEU A 218 -10.36 8.89 9.23
CA LEU A 218 -9.58 7.70 9.54
C LEU A 218 -8.10 8.02 9.77
N LEU A 219 -7.50 8.87 8.93
CA LEU A 219 -6.11 9.32 9.07
C LEU A 219 -5.86 10.06 10.38
N LYS A 220 -6.84 10.80 10.89
CA LYS A 220 -6.78 11.48 12.20
C LYS A 220 -6.95 10.49 13.35
N GLN A 221 -7.82 9.48 13.19
CA GLN A 221 -8.11 8.49 14.21
C GLN A 221 -6.95 7.51 14.41
N TYR A 222 -6.25 7.14 13.32
CA TYR A 222 -5.16 6.16 13.32
C TYR A 222 -3.89 6.74 12.66
N PRO A 223 -3.25 7.75 13.26
CA PRO A 223 -2.05 8.37 12.68
C PRO A 223 -0.90 7.37 12.59
N GLY A 224 -0.11 7.46 11.51
CA GLY A 224 1.04 6.58 11.26
C GLY A 224 0.71 5.16 10.80
N ARG A 225 -0.56 4.83 10.57
CA ARG A 225 -1.02 3.46 10.33
C ARG A 225 -1.05 3.06 8.85
N PHE A 226 -0.95 4.01 7.92
CA PHE A 226 -1.22 3.82 6.48
C PHE A 226 0.04 4.06 5.65
N GLU A 227 0.94 3.06 5.64
CA GLU A 227 2.24 3.17 4.93
C GLU A 227 2.07 3.25 3.41
N LEU A 228 1.00 2.67 2.86
CA LEU A 228 0.64 2.70 1.44
C LEU A 228 -0.77 3.28 1.27
N MET A 229 -1.00 3.87 0.12
CA MET A 229 -2.31 4.39 -0.27
C MET A 229 -2.59 4.07 -1.74
N HIS A 230 -3.76 3.48 -2.02
CA HIS A 230 -4.32 3.50 -3.36
C HIS A 230 -4.98 4.85 -3.60
N VAL A 231 -4.43 5.54 -4.60
CA VAL A 231 -4.87 6.87 -5.01
C VAL A 231 -5.92 6.68 -6.10
N LYS A 232 -7.17 6.74 -5.69
CA LYS A 232 -8.35 6.48 -6.54
C LYS A 232 -9.35 7.60 -6.33
N ASP A 233 -9.85 8.19 -7.41
CA ASP A 233 -10.97 9.14 -7.39
C ASP A 233 -12.26 8.46 -7.83
N GLU A 234 -13.40 8.97 -7.40
CA GLU A 234 -14.70 8.35 -7.64
C GLU A 234 -15.71 9.38 -8.14
N ILE A 235 -16.56 8.95 -9.08
CA ILE A 235 -17.77 9.65 -9.53
C ILE A 235 -18.99 8.78 -9.25
N LYS A 236 -20.17 9.41 -9.21
CA LYS A 236 -21.42 8.65 -9.09
C LYS A 236 -21.66 7.78 -10.31
N SER A 237 -22.02 6.53 -10.05
CA SER A 237 -22.44 5.58 -11.08
C SER A 237 -23.83 5.04 -10.76
N ILE A 238 -24.61 4.78 -11.80
CA ILE A 238 -25.91 4.10 -11.72
C ILE A 238 -25.82 2.62 -12.10
N THR A 239 -24.67 2.19 -12.60
CA THR A 239 -24.42 0.82 -13.07
C THR A 239 -23.65 -0.01 -12.07
N GLU A 240 -22.82 0.60 -11.24
CA GLU A 240 -22.04 -0.10 -10.21
C GLU A 240 -22.89 -0.34 -8.95
N HIS A 241 -22.74 -1.53 -8.37
CA HIS A 241 -23.58 -1.97 -7.25
C HIS A 241 -23.40 -1.12 -5.98
N ILE A 242 -22.26 -0.49 -5.78
CA ILE A 242 -21.99 0.44 -4.66
C ILE A 242 -22.37 1.90 -4.99
N GLY A 243 -22.83 2.17 -6.22
CA GLY A 243 -23.24 3.51 -6.67
C GLY A 243 -22.08 4.46 -7.00
N TRP A 244 -20.84 3.97 -7.09
CA TRP A 244 -19.62 4.72 -7.39
C TRP A 244 -18.77 3.97 -8.41
N GLU A 245 -18.05 4.71 -9.23
CA GLU A 245 -17.07 4.19 -10.17
C GLU A 245 -15.83 5.07 -10.18
N SER A 246 -14.66 4.46 -10.37
CA SER A 246 -13.41 5.21 -10.38
C SER A 246 -13.29 6.07 -11.64
N ALA A 247 -12.62 7.21 -11.50
CA ALA A 247 -12.42 8.19 -12.56
C ALA A 247 -10.98 8.75 -12.53
N VAL A 248 -10.61 9.47 -13.60
CA VAL A 248 -9.33 10.18 -13.66
C VAL A 248 -9.18 11.09 -12.44
N LEU A 249 -8.01 11.08 -11.81
CA LEU A 249 -7.71 11.82 -10.59
C LEU A 249 -8.08 13.31 -10.71
N GLY A 250 -8.72 13.84 -9.68
CA GLY A 250 -9.15 15.24 -9.61
C GLY A 250 -10.40 15.58 -10.42
N THR A 251 -11.03 14.59 -11.06
CA THR A 251 -12.34 14.78 -11.74
C THR A 251 -13.51 14.25 -10.91
N GLY A 252 -13.23 13.53 -9.84
CA GLY A 252 -14.22 12.94 -8.95
C GLY A 252 -14.54 13.80 -7.72
N VAL A 253 -15.12 13.15 -6.72
CA VAL A 253 -15.68 13.80 -5.52
C VAL A 253 -14.87 13.58 -4.25
N ILE A 254 -13.78 12.80 -4.30
CA ILE A 254 -13.02 12.39 -3.11
C ILE A 254 -12.21 13.54 -2.51
N GLY A 255 -11.74 14.48 -3.33
CA GLY A 255 -10.77 15.49 -2.89
C GLY A 255 -9.38 14.87 -2.71
N VAL A 256 -8.96 14.05 -3.69
CA VAL A 256 -7.78 13.20 -3.63
C VAL A 256 -6.52 13.96 -3.20
N LYS A 257 -6.30 15.17 -3.74
CA LYS A 257 -5.10 15.96 -3.44
C LYS A 257 -4.94 16.24 -1.93
N GLU A 258 -6.02 16.66 -1.28
CA GLU A 258 -6.03 16.93 0.16
C GLU A 258 -5.81 15.65 0.97
N ILE A 259 -6.38 14.53 0.53
CA ILE A 259 -6.25 13.25 1.22
C ILE A 259 -4.83 12.71 1.13
N ILE A 260 -4.18 12.76 -0.05
CA ILE A 260 -2.79 12.30 -0.17
C ILE A 260 -1.81 13.18 0.62
N ASP A 261 -2.06 14.50 0.71
CA ASP A 261 -1.29 15.40 1.58
C ASP A 261 -1.48 15.04 3.07
N MET A 262 -2.70 14.69 3.47
CA MET A 262 -2.98 14.20 4.83
C MET A 262 -2.32 12.84 5.08
N GLY A 263 -2.38 11.92 4.13
CA GLY A 263 -1.71 10.61 4.19
C GLY A 263 -0.22 10.77 4.47
N LYS A 264 0.44 11.65 3.72
CA LYS A 264 1.84 12.00 3.91
C LYS A 264 2.13 12.61 5.29
N LYS A 265 1.28 13.52 5.75
CA LYS A 265 1.48 14.28 6.99
C LYS A 265 1.11 13.50 8.26
N LEU A 266 0.03 12.76 8.23
CA LEU A 266 -0.58 12.09 9.38
C LEU A 266 -0.54 10.58 9.28
N GLY A 267 -0.71 10.03 8.06
CA GLY A 267 -0.88 8.60 7.83
C GLY A 267 0.40 7.78 7.88
N GLY A 268 1.57 8.42 7.74
CA GLY A 268 2.84 7.74 7.55
C GLY A 268 3.01 7.21 6.12
N THR A 269 2.20 7.69 5.16
CA THR A 269 2.18 7.20 3.79
C THR A 269 3.43 7.62 3.02
N THR A 270 4.14 6.63 2.50
CA THR A 270 5.34 6.81 1.68
C THR A 270 5.16 6.28 0.25
N GLN A 271 4.13 5.47 0.00
CA GLN A 271 3.84 4.88 -1.30
C GLN A 271 2.41 5.24 -1.74
N PHE A 272 2.31 5.93 -2.86
CA PHE A 272 1.07 6.36 -3.49
C PHE A 272 0.90 5.59 -4.79
N ILE A 273 -0.02 4.65 -4.83
CA ILE A 273 -0.25 3.74 -5.95
C ILE A 273 -1.54 4.15 -6.64
N ILE A 274 -1.44 4.61 -7.88
CA ILE A 274 -2.59 4.99 -8.70
C ILE A 274 -3.39 3.73 -9.04
N GLU A 275 -4.70 3.78 -8.84
CA GLU A 275 -5.61 2.73 -9.30
C GLU A 275 -6.87 3.36 -9.89
N GLN A 276 -7.26 2.86 -11.08
CA GLN A 276 -8.53 3.20 -11.73
C GLN A 276 -9.08 1.94 -12.41
N GLU A 277 -10.36 1.65 -12.21
CA GLU A 277 -11.02 0.43 -12.68
C GLU A 277 -12.10 0.67 -13.71
N SER A 278 -12.62 1.90 -13.78
CA SER A 278 -13.58 2.40 -14.77
C SER A 278 -12.96 3.57 -15.54
N TYR A 279 -13.25 3.71 -16.82
CA TYR A 279 -12.49 4.58 -17.71
C TYR A 279 -13.33 5.60 -18.49
N GLN A 280 -14.66 5.63 -18.29
CA GLN A 280 -15.62 6.53 -18.94
C GLN A 280 -15.42 6.61 -20.47
N GLY A 281 -15.24 5.44 -21.10
CA GLY A 281 -15.06 5.31 -22.56
C GLY A 281 -13.64 5.56 -23.08
N LYS A 282 -12.68 5.91 -22.23
CA LYS A 282 -11.26 6.04 -22.59
C LYS A 282 -10.55 4.67 -22.57
N ALA A 283 -9.38 4.59 -23.17
CA ALA A 283 -8.53 3.42 -22.99
C ALA A 283 -7.86 3.45 -21.60
N PRO A 284 -7.70 2.28 -20.90
CA PRO A 284 -7.07 2.24 -19.57
C PRO A 284 -5.70 2.91 -19.53
N LEU A 285 -4.85 2.66 -20.50
CA LEU A 285 -3.51 3.26 -20.60
C LEU A 285 -3.54 4.79 -20.81
N GLU A 286 -4.57 5.32 -21.44
CA GLU A 286 -4.77 6.78 -21.56
C GLU A 286 -5.09 7.39 -20.19
N CYS A 287 -5.97 6.77 -19.41
CA CYS A 287 -6.27 7.20 -18.04
C CYS A 287 -5.00 7.15 -17.16
N MET A 288 -4.21 6.10 -17.23
CA MET A 288 -2.95 5.99 -16.47
C MET A 288 -1.96 7.10 -16.83
N LYS A 289 -1.91 7.53 -18.09
CA LYS A 289 -1.08 8.65 -18.53
C LYS A 289 -1.58 9.98 -17.94
N GLU A 290 -2.90 10.21 -17.94
CA GLU A 290 -3.51 11.40 -17.36
C GLU A 290 -3.28 11.44 -15.84
N ASP A 291 -3.51 10.35 -15.13
CA ASP A 291 -3.34 10.24 -13.68
C ASP A 291 -1.90 10.54 -13.25
N LEU A 292 -0.92 9.98 -13.95
CA LEU A 292 0.49 10.28 -13.68
C LEU A 292 0.81 11.76 -13.90
N ALA A 293 0.26 12.37 -14.96
CA ALA A 293 0.44 13.79 -15.23
C ALA A 293 -0.15 14.66 -14.12
N ILE A 294 -1.30 14.26 -13.56
CA ILE A 294 -1.96 14.93 -12.45
C ILE A 294 -1.12 14.79 -11.16
N MET A 295 -0.61 13.61 -10.84
CA MET A 295 0.28 13.41 -9.70
C MET A 295 1.54 14.29 -9.81
N LYS A 296 2.16 14.35 -10.99
CA LYS A 296 3.30 15.27 -11.25
C LYS A 296 2.92 16.73 -11.08
N LYS A 297 1.74 17.16 -11.55
CA LYS A 297 1.22 18.53 -11.34
C LYS A 297 1.02 18.83 -9.85
N TRP A 298 0.63 17.85 -9.05
CA TRP A 298 0.51 17.96 -7.60
C TRP A 298 1.84 17.86 -6.85
N LYS A 299 2.95 17.67 -7.57
CA LYS A 299 4.34 17.56 -7.06
C LYS A 299 4.60 16.27 -6.25
N TYR A 300 4.00 15.19 -6.70
CA TYR A 300 4.26 13.83 -6.26
C TYR A 300 5.13 13.09 -7.27
#